data_b1862aa6c9423d970f19e3d30e8e9367
#
_entry.id   b1862aa6c9423d970f19e3d30e8e9367
#
_cell.length_a   1.000
_cell.length_b   1.000
_cell.length_c   1.000
_cell.angle_alpha   90.00
_cell.angle_beta   90.00
_cell.angle_gamma   90.00
#
_symmetry.space_group_name_H-M   'P 1'
#
loop_
_entity.id
_entity.type
_entity.pdbx_description
1 polymer ?
#
loop_
_entity_poly.entity_id
_entity_poly.type
_entity_poly.pdbx_seq_one_letter_code
_entity_poly.pdbx_strand_id
1 'polypeptide(L)'
;MITTVTLNPALDVTLQLDKLMLDKYNLVSRASSIPGGKGINVSKAVRAYGLDTMALGFLGGRAGNFIAEQMREIGITTNFWHIEGETRTNIIIVEKQNHTHTLLSDPGPKITKRDLERFMSIYSRVMAQSKIVVLSGSLPADVPDDIYYKLIEIAHQKQVKTILDASGAGFLKGLEAKPLLAKPDLRASANKSFNITIDNQEAAIKIAHKIIDRGAQIAVVSYHDTKDIIASSDQMWLAESAKQEVVNIIGTAEAMLAGFAIKLAEEKEKEIMEMSRFAMACGLASALTEEEEFHDKEDIDKCLSCVKVTKLK
;
A
#
# COMPACT_ATOMS: atom_id res chain seq x y z
N MET A 1 14.97 1.70 10.68
CA MET A 1 14.22 0.56 10.10
C MET A 1 12.92 1.11 9.50
N ILE A 2 12.47 0.56 8.36
CA ILE A 2 11.14 0.82 7.78
C ILE A 2 10.18 -0.19 8.38
N THR A 3 9.05 0.29 8.92
CA THR A 3 8.01 -0.57 9.51
C THR A 3 6.73 -0.42 8.71
N THR A 4 6.03 -1.52 8.45
CA THR A 4 4.72 -1.51 7.78
C THR A 4 3.64 -2.08 8.68
N VAL A 5 2.43 -1.56 8.57
CA VAL A 5 1.25 -2.04 9.29
C VAL A 5 0.18 -2.44 8.29
N THR A 6 -0.27 -3.70 8.38
CA THR A 6 -1.39 -4.24 7.63
C THR A 6 -2.41 -4.79 8.62
N LEU A 7 -3.46 -4.01 8.91
CA LEU A 7 -4.46 -4.44 9.91
C LEU A 7 -5.39 -5.54 9.39
N ASN A 8 -5.54 -5.65 8.07
CA ASN A 8 -6.40 -6.66 7.42
C ASN A 8 -5.63 -7.40 6.30
N PRO A 9 -4.55 -8.15 6.64
CA PRO A 9 -3.82 -8.95 5.67
C PRO A 9 -4.72 -10.01 5.03
N ALA A 10 -4.27 -10.57 3.91
CA ALA A 10 -4.99 -11.62 3.20
C ALA A 10 -4.01 -12.68 2.67
N LEU A 11 -4.51 -13.90 2.50
CA LEU A 11 -3.92 -14.85 1.58
C LEU A 11 -4.55 -14.59 0.20
N ASP A 12 -3.73 -14.11 -0.76
CA ASP A 12 -4.21 -13.87 -2.11
C ASP A 12 -4.00 -15.13 -2.96
N VAL A 13 -5.13 -15.72 -3.41
CA VAL A 13 -5.15 -16.93 -4.23
C VAL A 13 -5.53 -16.54 -5.66
N THR A 14 -4.57 -16.69 -6.58
CA THR A 14 -4.79 -16.42 -8.00
C THR A 14 -5.15 -17.72 -8.71
N LEU A 15 -6.30 -17.72 -9.39
CA LEU A 15 -6.82 -18.81 -10.21
C LEU A 15 -6.82 -18.38 -11.67
N GLN A 16 -6.00 -19.02 -12.50
CA GLN A 16 -5.93 -18.74 -13.92
C GLN A 16 -6.77 -19.76 -14.70
N LEU A 17 -7.61 -19.27 -15.60
CA LEU A 17 -8.45 -20.10 -16.47
C LEU A 17 -8.62 -19.42 -17.84
N ASP A 18 -9.14 -20.15 -18.82
CA ASP A 18 -9.33 -19.58 -20.16
C ASP A 18 -10.46 -18.56 -20.17
N LYS A 19 -11.63 -18.93 -19.61
CA LYS A 19 -12.81 -18.08 -19.48
C LYS A 19 -13.65 -18.51 -18.29
N LEU A 20 -14.10 -17.54 -17.48
CA LEU A 20 -15.04 -17.81 -16.40
C LEU A 20 -16.45 -18.00 -16.95
N MET A 21 -17.00 -19.16 -16.73
CA MET A 21 -18.39 -19.50 -17.11
C MET A 21 -19.25 -19.57 -15.85
N LEU A 22 -20.18 -18.64 -15.72
CA LEU A 22 -21.13 -18.64 -14.61
C LEU A 22 -22.07 -19.86 -14.70
N ASP A 23 -22.40 -20.41 -13.54
CA ASP A 23 -23.25 -21.59 -13.40
C ASP A 23 -22.75 -22.85 -14.16
N LYS A 24 -21.41 -22.94 -14.33
CA LYS A 24 -20.73 -24.07 -15.00
C LYS A 24 -19.51 -24.53 -14.22
N TYR A 25 -19.08 -25.76 -14.52
CA TYR A 25 -17.78 -26.24 -14.08
C TYR A 25 -16.67 -25.48 -14.82
N ASN A 26 -15.74 -24.92 -14.07
CA ASN A 26 -14.58 -24.20 -14.61
C ASN A 26 -13.29 -24.94 -14.22
N LEU A 27 -12.46 -25.27 -15.19
CA LEU A 27 -11.17 -25.89 -14.95
C LEU A 27 -10.10 -24.80 -14.80
N VAL A 28 -9.41 -24.80 -13.66
CA VAL A 28 -8.30 -23.90 -13.39
C VAL A 28 -7.03 -24.48 -14.02
N SER A 29 -6.34 -23.71 -14.86
CA SER A 29 -5.09 -24.10 -15.52
C SER A 29 -3.86 -23.88 -14.62
N ARG A 30 -3.89 -22.88 -13.75
CA ARG A 30 -2.82 -22.58 -12.76
C ARG A 30 -3.45 -21.96 -11.52
N ALA A 31 -2.94 -22.35 -10.35
CA ALA A 31 -3.27 -21.73 -9.08
C ALA A 31 -1.99 -21.34 -8.34
N SER A 32 -1.97 -20.18 -7.70
CA SER A 32 -0.89 -19.72 -6.84
C SER A 32 -1.47 -19.05 -5.58
N SER A 33 -0.70 -19.06 -4.51
CA SER A 33 -1.08 -18.44 -3.24
C SER A 33 0.10 -17.63 -2.71
N ILE A 34 -0.12 -16.36 -2.40
CA ILE A 34 0.92 -15.46 -1.91
C ILE A 34 0.42 -14.63 -0.72
N PRO A 35 1.32 -14.20 0.18
CA PRO A 35 1.00 -13.19 1.19
C PRO A 35 0.54 -11.90 0.52
N GLY A 36 -0.66 -11.44 0.90
CA GLY A 36 -1.27 -10.24 0.39
C GLY A 36 -1.62 -9.24 1.50
N GLY A 37 -1.99 -8.04 1.04
CA GLY A 37 -2.27 -6.90 1.89
C GLY A 37 -1.26 -5.77 1.66
N LYS A 38 -1.77 -4.56 1.59
CA LYS A 38 -1.00 -3.40 1.10
C LYS A 38 0.31 -3.17 1.85
N GLY A 39 0.30 -3.14 3.18
CA GLY A 39 1.53 -2.96 3.96
C GLY A 39 2.50 -4.15 3.85
N ILE A 40 1.98 -5.38 3.69
CA ILE A 40 2.81 -6.56 3.39
C ILE A 40 3.52 -6.36 2.05
N ASN A 41 2.81 -5.91 1.01
CA ASN A 41 3.40 -5.65 -0.29
C ASN A 41 4.43 -4.52 -0.25
N VAL A 42 4.19 -3.47 0.54
CA VAL A 42 5.22 -2.44 0.79
C VAL A 42 6.48 -3.06 1.43
N SER A 43 6.34 -3.96 2.43
CA SER A 43 7.49 -4.66 3.02
C SER A 43 8.22 -5.54 2.00
N LYS A 44 7.49 -6.26 1.14
CA LYS A 44 8.08 -7.06 0.05
C LYS A 44 8.91 -6.17 -0.89
N ALA A 45 8.37 -5.03 -1.30
CA ALA A 45 9.07 -4.06 -2.16
C ALA A 45 10.33 -3.45 -1.49
N VAL A 46 10.25 -3.08 -0.21
CA VAL A 46 11.41 -2.59 0.56
C VAL A 46 12.49 -3.66 0.65
N ARG A 47 12.09 -4.92 0.86
CA ARG A 47 13.02 -6.04 0.96
C ARG A 47 13.66 -6.38 -0.38
N ALA A 48 12.91 -6.37 -1.48
CA ALA A 48 13.43 -6.57 -2.84
C ALA A 48 14.47 -5.50 -3.21
N TYR A 49 14.26 -4.25 -2.79
CA TYR A 49 15.25 -3.17 -2.93
C TYR A 49 16.53 -3.40 -2.10
N GLY A 50 16.54 -4.38 -1.19
CA GLY A 50 17.71 -4.74 -0.37
C GLY A 50 17.75 -4.11 1.02
N LEU A 51 16.67 -3.53 1.51
CA LEU A 51 16.60 -2.93 2.85
C LEU A 51 15.84 -3.81 3.84
N ASP A 52 16.20 -3.66 5.12
CA ASP A 52 15.49 -4.34 6.21
C ASP A 52 14.17 -3.65 6.53
N THR A 53 13.15 -4.47 6.74
CA THR A 53 11.79 -4.03 7.07
C THR A 53 11.16 -4.94 8.12
N MET A 54 10.19 -4.38 8.85
CA MET A 54 9.37 -5.13 9.81
C MET A 54 7.89 -4.97 9.48
N ALA A 55 7.18 -6.08 9.35
CA ALA A 55 5.76 -6.12 9.12
C ALA A 55 4.97 -6.39 10.40
N LEU A 56 3.93 -5.58 10.65
CA LEU A 56 3.02 -5.64 11.79
C LEU A 56 1.58 -5.77 11.31
N GLY A 57 0.71 -6.29 12.16
CA GLY A 57 -0.72 -6.40 11.92
C GLY A 57 -1.33 -7.57 12.69
N PHE A 58 -2.43 -8.10 12.16
CA PHE A 58 -3.12 -9.25 12.72
C PHE A 58 -2.98 -10.45 11.78
N LEU A 59 -2.69 -11.62 12.32
CA LEU A 59 -2.74 -12.89 11.60
C LEU A 59 -3.50 -13.92 12.44
N GLY A 60 -4.20 -14.84 11.78
CA GLY A 60 -4.91 -15.92 12.47
C GLY A 60 -5.03 -17.16 11.58
N GLY A 61 -5.17 -18.32 12.18
CA GLY A 61 -5.40 -19.58 11.53
C GLY A 61 -4.30 -20.07 10.60
N ARG A 62 -4.67 -20.90 9.62
CA ARG A 62 -3.71 -21.51 8.68
C ARG A 62 -3.18 -20.51 7.67
N ALA A 63 -4.05 -19.66 7.12
CA ALA A 63 -3.63 -18.61 6.18
C ALA A 63 -2.66 -17.62 6.84
N GLY A 64 -2.91 -17.23 8.10
CA GLY A 64 -2.00 -16.37 8.85
C GLY A 64 -0.64 -16.99 9.10
N ASN A 65 -0.59 -18.27 9.44
CA ASN A 65 0.67 -19.01 9.62
C ASN A 65 1.46 -19.09 8.31
N PHE A 66 0.79 -19.40 7.20
CA PHE A 66 1.41 -19.42 5.88
C PHE A 66 2.02 -18.05 5.51
N ILE A 67 1.26 -16.96 5.72
CA ILE A 67 1.76 -15.60 5.48
C ILE A 67 3.01 -15.32 6.31
N ALA A 68 2.99 -15.62 7.62
CA ALA A 68 4.13 -15.38 8.50
C ALA A 68 5.38 -16.18 8.09
N GLU A 69 5.19 -17.41 7.61
CA GLU A 69 6.27 -18.27 7.12
C GLU A 69 6.88 -17.72 5.83
N GLN A 70 6.05 -17.43 4.82
CA GLN A 70 6.50 -16.86 3.56
C GLN A 70 7.24 -15.54 3.73
N MET A 71 6.74 -14.65 4.61
CA MET A 71 7.42 -13.38 4.91
C MET A 71 8.81 -13.60 5.52
N ARG A 72 8.96 -14.59 6.39
CA ARG A 72 10.27 -14.95 6.99
C ARG A 72 11.23 -15.55 5.97
N GLU A 73 10.73 -16.40 5.06
CA GLU A 73 11.54 -17.02 4.00
C GLU A 73 12.19 -15.97 3.09
N ILE A 74 11.49 -14.89 2.77
CA ILE A 74 12.04 -13.76 1.99
C ILE A 74 12.83 -12.76 2.85
N GLY A 75 13.07 -13.06 4.13
CA GLY A 75 13.90 -12.26 5.03
C GLY A 75 13.24 -11.00 5.58
N ILE A 76 11.91 -10.95 5.66
CA ILE A 76 11.16 -9.86 6.29
C ILE A 76 10.95 -10.20 7.78
N THR A 77 11.34 -9.30 8.67
CA THR A 77 11.03 -9.43 10.08
C THR A 77 9.55 -9.24 10.31
N THR A 78 8.93 -10.16 11.06
CA THR A 78 7.49 -10.11 11.35
C THR A 78 7.22 -9.98 12.85
N ASN A 79 6.26 -9.15 13.22
CA ASN A 79 5.78 -9.03 14.60
C ASN A 79 4.25 -8.86 14.62
N PHE A 80 3.56 -9.82 13.99
CA PHE A 80 2.11 -9.87 13.95
C PHE A 80 1.53 -10.32 15.30
N TRP A 81 0.42 -9.73 15.69
CA TRP A 81 -0.41 -10.27 16.76
C TRP A 81 -1.29 -11.39 16.22
N HIS A 82 -1.22 -12.58 16.85
CA HIS A 82 -2.06 -13.71 16.46
C HIS A 82 -3.43 -13.60 17.13
N ILE A 83 -4.48 -13.63 16.29
CA ILE A 83 -5.88 -13.56 16.69
C ILE A 83 -6.56 -14.93 16.64
N GLU A 84 -7.66 -15.08 17.36
CA GLU A 84 -8.58 -16.17 17.13
C GLU A 84 -9.33 -15.95 15.80
N GLY A 85 -9.54 -17.01 15.04
CA GLY A 85 -10.15 -16.95 13.70
C GLY A 85 -9.12 -17.09 12.57
N GLU A 86 -9.60 -16.94 11.33
CA GLU A 86 -8.80 -17.17 10.12
C GLU A 86 -8.46 -15.83 9.45
N THR A 87 -7.22 -15.64 9.06
CA THR A 87 -6.86 -14.57 8.12
C THR A 87 -7.64 -14.77 6.83
N ARG A 88 -8.21 -13.70 6.30
CA ARG A 88 -9.03 -13.74 5.09
C ARG A 88 -8.26 -14.27 3.88
N THR A 89 -9.03 -14.85 2.95
CA THR A 89 -8.52 -15.27 1.63
C THR A 89 -9.23 -14.47 0.55
N ASN A 90 -8.49 -13.75 -0.26
CA ASN A 90 -9.01 -13.17 -1.48
C ASN A 90 -8.81 -14.16 -2.64
N ILE A 91 -9.73 -14.16 -3.59
CA ILE A 91 -9.60 -14.97 -4.81
C ILE A 91 -9.50 -14.01 -6.00
N ILE A 92 -8.44 -14.15 -6.78
CA ILE A 92 -8.19 -13.39 -8.01
C ILE A 92 -8.38 -14.35 -9.18
N ILE A 93 -9.40 -14.11 -9.97
CA ILE A 93 -9.67 -14.90 -11.18
C ILE A 93 -9.07 -14.16 -12.37
N VAL A 94 -8.12 -14.81 -13.05
CA VAL A 94 -7.47 -14.29 -14.26
C VAL A 94 -7.97 -15.05 -15.48
N GLU A 95 -8.69 -14.37 -16.37
CA GLU A 95 -9.19 -14.92 -17.61
C GLU A 95 -8.21 -14.61 -18.76
N LYS A 96 -7.66 -15.66 -19.38
CA LYS A 96 -6.73 -15.50 -20.51
C LYS A 96 -7.42 -14.98 -21.77
N GLN A 97 -8.60 -15.48 -22.07
CA GLN A 97 -9.33 -15.16 -23.31
C GLN A 97 -9.76 -13.69 -23.36
N ASN A 98 -10.20 -13.15 -22.23
CA ASN A 98 -10.75 -11.79 -22.14
C ASN A 98 -9.75 -10.78 -21.61
N HIS A 99 -8.58 -11.22 -21.13
CA HIS A 99 -7.59 -10.38 -20.43
C HIS A 99 -8.23 -9.61 -19.27
N THR A 100 -9.10 -10.28 -18.47
CA THR A 100 -9.79 -9.68 -17.35
C THR A 100 -9.33 -10.26 -16.01
N HIS A 101 -9.38 -9.42 -14.96
CA HIS A 101 -9.13 -9.82 -13.60
C HIS A 101 -10.36 -9.56 -12.75
N THR A 102 -10.86 -10.59 -12.06
CA THR A 102 -11.99 -10.48 -11.13
C THR A 102 -11.51 -10.78 -9.72
N LEU A 103 -11.63 -9.80 -8.82
CA LEU A 103 -11.27 -9.93 -7.42
C LEU A 103 -12.50 -10.23 -6.56
N LEU A 104 -12.48 -11.36 -5.87
CA LEU A 104 -13.42 -11.71 -4.80
C LEU A 104 -12.72 -11.46 -3.47
N SER A 105 -13.11 -10.40 -2.79
CA SER A 105 -12.46 -9.96 -1.55
C SER A 105 -13.29 -10.35 -0.33
N ASP A 106 -12.68 -11.07 0.58
CA ASP A 106 -13.24 -11.40 1.89
C ASP A 106 -13.11 -10.18 2.83
N PRO A 107 -14.12 -9.87 3.66
CA PRO A 107 -14.06 -8.75 4.60
C PRO A 107 -12.98 -8.92 5.69
N GLY A 108 -12.62 -10.14 6.02
CA GLY A 108 -11.64 -10.48 7.06
C GLY A 108 -12.26 -10.79 8.42
N PRO A 109 -11.42 -11.22 9.38
CA PRO A 109 -11.84 -11.62 10.71
C PRO A 109 -12.27 -10.44 11.57
N LYS A 110 -13.07 -10.72 12.60
CA LYS A 110 -13.37 -9.76 13.65
C LYS A 110 -12.18 -9.59 14.59
N ILE A 111 -11.89 -8.35 14.95
CA ILE A 111 -10.83 -8.01 15.89
C ILE A 111 -11.46 -7.63 17.23
N THR A 112 -11.11 -8.35 18.28
CA THR A 112 -11.61 -8.03 19.62
C THR A 112 -10.91 -6.79 20.19
N LYS A 113 -11.55 -6.15 21.19
CA LYS A 113 -10.93 -5.04 21.92
C LYS A 113 -9.60 -5.45 22.55
N ARG A 114 -9.49 -6.67 23.08
CA ARG A 114 -8.26 -7.22 23.65
C ARG A 114 -7.16 -7.35 22.59
N ASP A 115 -7.47 -7.84 21.39
CA ASP A 115 -6.51 -7.96 20.31
C ASP A 115 -5.98 -6.58 19.90
N LEU A 116 -6.88 -5.61 19.80
CA LEU A 116 -6.51 -4.23 19.47
C LEU A 116 -5.59 -3.62 20.54
N GLU A 117 -5.90 -3.79 21.83
CA GLU A 117 -5.05 -3.31 22.94
C GLU A 117 -3.66 -3.97 22.92
N ARG A 118 -3.58 -5.26 22.63
CA ARG A 118 -2.32 -5.99 22.51
C ARG A 118 -1.49 -5.51 21.32
N PHE A 119 -2.15 -5.36 20.18
CA PHE A 119 -1.51 -4.81 18.99
C PHE A 119 -0.95 -3.39 19.25
N MET A 120 -1.73 -2.50 19.85
CA MET A 120 -1.30 -1.14 20.19
C MET A 120 -0.05 -1.14 21.10
N SER A 121 0.02 -2.08 22.04
CA SER A 121 1.20 -2.24 22.91
C SER A 121 2.44 -2.70 22.13
N ILE A 122 2.29 -3.65 21.21
CA ILE A 122 3.37 -4.12 20.32
C ILE A 122 3.83 -2.95 19.43
N TYR A 123 2.89 -2.28 18.77
CA TYR A 123 3.15 -1.16 17.90
C TYR A 123 3.95 -0.05 18.59
N SER A 124 3.51 0.38 19.78
CA SER A 124 4.20 1.42 20.55
C SER A 124 5.66 1.07 20.89
N ARG A 125 5.94 -0.22 21.16
CA ARG A 125 7.32 -0.68 21.41
C ARG A 125 8.16 -0.68 20.13
N VAL A 126 7.59 -1.11 19.01
CA VAL A 126 8.30 -1.15 17.72
C VAL A 126 8.61 0.25 17.21
N MET A 127 7.73 1.23 17.46
CA MET A 127 7.97 2.62 17.05
C MET A 127 9.28 3.20 17.64
N ALA A 128 9.73 2.75 18.80
CA ALA A 128 11.00 3.18 19.36
C ALA A 128 12.26 2.82 18.52
N GLN A 129 12.12 1.87 17.57
CA GLN A 129 13.20 1.39 16.69
C GLN A 129 12.95 1.74 15.22
N SER A 130 11.81 2.36 14.92
CA SER A 130 11.40 2.69 13.56
C SER A 130 11.88 4.09 13.17
N LYS A 131 12.33 4.28 11.92
CA LYS A 131 12.57 5.61 11.32
C LYS A 131 11.32 6.13 10.63
N ILE A 132 10.55 5.22 10.05
CA ILE A 132 9.31 5.50 9.32
C ILE A 132 8.35 4.33 9.47
N VAL A 133 7.07 4.63 9.50
CA VAL A 133 6.00 3.63 9.45
C VAL A 133 5.05 3.91 8.31
N VAL A 134 4.71 2.85 7.55
CA VAL A 134 3.68 2.85 6.50
C VAL A 134 2.44 2.16 7.06
N LEU A 135 1.38 2.92 7.25
CA LEU A 135 0.06 2.45 7.68
C LEU A 135 -0.79 2.26 6.44
N SER A 136 -1.09 1.03 6.05
CA SER A 136 -1.67 0.78 4.73
C SER A 136 -2.72 -0.32 4.74
N GLY A 137 -3.79 -0.08 3.97
CA GLY A 137 -4.86 -1.04 3.68
C GLY A 137 -6.20 -0.74 4.34
N SER A 138 -7.14 -1.67 4.15
CA SER A 138 -8.48 -1.63 4.75
C SER A 138 -8.46 -2.00 6.23
N LEU A 139 -9.48 -1.59 6.94
CA LEU A 139 -9.71 -1.99 8.32
C LEU A 139 -10.54 -3.29 8.35
N PRO A 140 -10.20 -4.25 9.23
CA PRO A 140 -11.07 -5.38 9.50
C PRO A 140 -12.34 -4.94 10.24
N ALA A 141 -13.35 -5.82 10.28
CA ALA A 141 -14.57 -5.54 11.02
C ALA A 141 -14.27 -5.28 12.51
N ASP A 142 -15.08 -4.43 13.12
CA ASP A 142 -15.01 -4.03 14.54
C ASP A 142 -13.74 -3.26 14.94
N VAL A 143 -12.84 -2.91 14.00
CA VAL A 143 -11.75 -1.97 14.25
C VAL A 143 -12.29 -0.54 14.08
N PRO A 144 -12.13 0.33 15.09
CA PRO A 144 -12.63 1.71 15.03
C PRO A 144 -11.98 2.52 13.90
N ASP A 145 -12.75 3.39 13.25
CA ASP A 145 -12.26 4.27 12.17
C ASP A 145 -11.13 5.22 12.60
N ASP A 146 -10.99 5.48 13.89
CA ASP A 146 -9.93 6.34 14.44
C ASP A 146 -8.61 5.60 14.70
N ILE A 147 -8.49 4.34 14.31
CA ILE A 147 -7.28 3.55 14.58
C ILE A 147 -6.05 4.16 13.93
N TYR A 148 -6.12 4.57 12.67
CA TYR A 148 -4.97 5.19 11.99
C TYR A 148 -4.57 6.52 12.64
N TYR A 149 -5.53 7.32 13.09
CA TYR A 149 -5.25 8.51 13.91
C TYR A 149 -4.41 8.14 15.13
N LYS A 150 -4.84 7.16 15.92
CA LYS A 150 -4.14 6.72 17.14
C LYS A 150 -2.73 6.19 16.85
N LEU A 151 -2.57 5.42 15.76
CA LEU A 151 -1.27 4.89 15.36
C LEU A 151 -0.31 6.02 14.94
N ILE A 152 -0.78 7.02 14.19
CA ILE A 152 0.02 8.18 13.80
C ILE A 152 0.44 8.99 15.03
N GLU A 153 -0.46 9.24 15.98
CA GLU A 153 -0.13 9.94 17.23
C GLU A 153 0.96 9.23 18.04
N ILE A 154 0.88 7.89 18.17
CA ILE A 154 1.93 7.10 18.83
C ILE A 154 3.26 7.21 18.09
N ALA A 155 3.25 7.16 16.76
CA ALA A 155 4.44 7.32 15.94
C ALA A 155 5.07 8.71 16.13
N HIS A 156 4.26 9.77 16.14
CA HIS A 156 4.72 11.14 16.37
C HIS A 156 5.36 11.33 17.74
N GLN A 157 4.80 10.74 18.80
CA GLN A 157 5.39 10.76 20.15
C GLN A 157 6.80 10.12 20.20
N LYS A 158 7.10 9.25 19.22
CA LYS A 158 8.41 8.61 19.06
C LYS A 158 9.24 9.23 17.93
N GLN A 159 8.80 10.37 17.36
CA GLN A 159 9.47 11.07 16.26
C GLN A 159 9.62 10.19 14.99
N VAL A 160 8.71 9.25 14.79
CA VAL A 160 8.68 8.37 13.62
C VAL A 160 7.87 9.04 12.51
N LYS A 161 8.46 9.13 11.32
CA LYS A 161 7.77 9.61 10.12
C LYS A 161 6.64 8.66 9.74
N THR A 162 5.52 9.19 9.23
CA THR A 162 4.32 8.39 8.94
C THR A 162 3.88 8.53 7.50
N ILE A 163 3.58 7.41 6.86
CA ILE A 163 2.88 7.35 5.57
C ILE A 163 1.52 6.69 5.81
N LEU A 164 0.45 7.29 5.29
CA LEU A 164 -0.91 6.76 5.35
C LEU A 164 -1.43 6.44 3.95
N ASP A 165 -1.74 5.16 3.70
CA ASP A 165 -2.42 4.68 2.48
C ASP A 165 -3.64 3.86 2.85
N ALA A 166 -4.78 4.50 2.88
CA ALA A 166 -6.03 3.88 3.30
C ALA A 166 -7.22 4.46 2.51
N SER A 167 -8.42 4.03 2.85
CA SER A 167 -9.66 4.51 2.24
C SER A 167 -10.75 4.78 3.28
N GLY A 168 -11.82 5.45 2.85
CA GLY A 168 -13.02 5.65 3.66
C GLY A 168 -12.81 6.49 4.92
N ALA A 169 -13.59 6.19 5.96
CA ALA A 169 -13.58 6.94 7.21
C ALA A 169 -12.22 6.84 7.93
N GLY A 170 -11.59 5.67 7.90
CA GLY A 170 -10.27 5.47 8.52
C GLY A 170 -9.19 6.37 7.92
N PHE A 171 -9.19 6.58 6.60
CA PHE A 171 -8.30 7.52 5.93
C PHE A 171 -8.56 8.95 6.38
N LEU A 172 -9.82 9.40 6.33
CA LEU A 172 -10.20 10.76 6.70
C LEU A 172 -9.85 11.09 8.16
N LYS A 173 -10.08 10.15 9.07
CA LYS A 173 -9.70 10.29 10.49
C LYS A 173 -8.18 10.28 10.66
N GLY A 174 -7.46 9.44 9.92
CA GLY A 174 -6.00 9.39 9.95
C GLY A 174 -5.35 10.71 9.51
N LEU A 175 -5.94 11.44 8.57
CA LEU A 175 -5.44 12.75 8.13
C LEU A 175 -5.42 13.79 9.27
N GLU A 176 -6.38 13.73 10.20
CA GLU A 176 -6.47 14.66 11.35
C GLU A 176 -5.22 14.57 12.26
N ALA A 177 -4.54 13.40 12.27
CA ALA A 177 -3.27 13.21 12.98
C ALA A 177 -2.03 13.73 12.23
N LYS A 178 -2.21 14.39 11.08
CA LYS A 178 -1.17 15.05 10.29
C LYS A 178 -0.01 14.13 9.85
N PRO A 179 -0.29 13.05 9.10
CA PRO A 179 0.76 12.20 8.57
C PRO A 179 1.73 12.98 7.67
N LEU A 180 3.00 12.56 7.63
CA LEU A 180 3.98 13.19 6.74
C LEU A 180 3.58 13.03 5.26
N LEU A 181 3.12 11.83 4.87
CA LEU A 181 2.63 11.58 3.52
C LEU A 181 1.31 10.83 3.58
N ALA A 182 0.36 11.25 2.75
CA ALA A 182 -0.92 10.56 2.58
C ALA A 182 -1.21 10.28 1.10
N LYS A 183 -1.54 9.02 0.80
CA LYS A 183 -1.96 8.56 -0.51
C LYS A 183 -3.30 7.82 -0.35
N PRO A 184 -4.42 8.38 -0.85
CA PRO A 184 -5.70 7.68 -0.77
C PRO A 184 -5.71 6.48 -1.71
N ASP A 185 -6.28 5.36 -1.25
CA ASP A 185 -6.67 4.29 -2.18
C ASP A 185 -7.95 4.68 -2.91
N LEU A 186 -7.84 4.93 -4.20
CA LEU A 186 -8.91 5.46 -5.04
C LEU A 186 -9.60 4.38 -5.89
N ARG A 187 -9.25 3.10 -5.71
CA ARG A 187 -9.91 1.98 -6.37
C ARG A 187 -11.32 1.77 -5.82
N ALA A 188 -12.28 1.57 -6.69
CA ALA A 188 -13.71 1.22 -6.53
C ALA A 188 -14.51 1.81 -5.34
N SER A 189 -14.06 1.69 -4.11
CA SER A 189 -14.77 2.17 -2.92
C SER A 189 -14.23 3.48 -2.35
N ALA A 190 -13.07 3.90 -2.78
CA ALA A 190 -12.33 5.02 -2.21
C ALA A 190 -12.86 6.39 -2.63
N ASN A 191 -13.57 6.49 -3.73
CA ASN A 191 -14.29 7.70 -4.14
C ASN A 191 -15.28 8.20 -3.07
N LYS A 192 -15.70 7.32 -2.15
CA LYS A 192 -16.57 7.69 -1.03
C LYS A 192 -15.92 8.65 -0.03
N SER A 193 -14.58 8.71 0.05
CA SER A 193 -13.88 9.60 0.99
C SER A 193 -14.07 11.08 0.66
N PHE A 194 -14.10 11.44 -0.63
CA PHE A 194 -14.16 12.85 -1.05
C PHE A 194 -15.35 13.21 -1.94
N ASN A 195 -16.19 12.26 -2.35
CA ASN A 195 -17.27 12.44 -3.31
C ASN A 195 -16.83 13.11 -4.63
N ILE A 196 -15.63 12.81 -5.10
CA ILE A 196 -15.06 13.33 -6.34
C ILE A 196 -14.59 12.14 -7.17
N THR A 197 -15.06 12.09 -8.42
CA THR A 197 -14.50 11.15 -9.41
C THR A 197 -13.19 11.72 -9.94
N ILE A 198 -12.16 10.88 -10.01
CA ILE A 198 -10.83 11.31 -10.50
C ILE A 198 -10.66 10.81 -11.93
N ASP A 199 -11.09 11.60 -12.85
CA ASP A 199 -11.04 11.35 -14.28
C ASP A 199 -10.04 12.25 -15.03
N ASN A 200 -9.50 13.26 -14.34
CA ASN A 200 -8.58 14.22 -14.93
C ASN A 200 -7.64 14.86 -13.88
N GLN A 201 -6.66 15.61 -14.37
CA GLN A 201 -5.67 16.29 -13.54
C GLN A 201 -6.29 17.29 -12.57
N GLU A 202 -7.32 18.02 -12.98
CA GLU A 202 -7.96 19.04 -12.12
C GLU A 202 -8.66 18.40 -10.91
N ALA A 203 -9.33 17.26 -11.11
CA ALA A 203 -9.94 16.49 -10.03
C ALA A 203 -8.87 15.95 -9.05
N ALA A 204 -7.75 15.45 -9.57
CA ALA A 204 -6.62 14.99 -8.75
C ALA A 204 -6.02 16.14 -7.92
N ILE A 205 -5.84 17.32 -8.51
CA ILE A 205 -5.38 18.54 -7.81
C ILE A 205 -6.35 18.93 -6.69
N LYS A 206 -7.65 18.93 -6.95
CA LYS A 206 -8.68 19.23 -5.92
C LYS A 206 -8.61 18.26 -4.74
N ILE A 207 -8.36 16.97 -5.00
CA ILE A 207 -8.23 15.99 -3.93
C ILE A 207 -6.91 16.18 -3.17
N ALA A 208 -5.81 16.46 -3.86
CA ALA A 208 -4.53 16.74 -3.22
C ALA A 208 -4.65 17.92 -2.23
N HIS A 209 -5.29 19.01 -2.63
CA HIS A 209 -5.56 20.14 -1.73
C HIS A 209 -6.40 19.72 -0.53
N LYS A 210 -7.49 18.96 -0.71
CA LYS A 210 -8.32 18.49 0.40
C LYS A 210 -7.55 17.60 1.39
N ILE A 211 -6.56 16.84 0.93
CA ILE A 211 -5.71 16.01 1.79
C ILE A 211 -4.77 16.91 2.61
N ILE A 212 -4.16 17.92 1.98
CA ILE A 212 -3.30 18.92 2.67
C ILE A 212 -4.11 19.72 3.68
N ASP A 213 -5.28 20.23 3.29
CA ASP A 213 -6.16 21.02 4.17
C ASP A 213 -6.62 20.23 5.41
N ARG A 214 -6.65 18.89 5.32
CA ARG A 214 -6.98 18.00 6.44
C ARG A 214 -5.78 17.62 7.32
N GLY A 215 -4.57 18.05 6.94
CA GLY A 215 -3.42 17.95 7.82
C GLY A 215 -2.21 17.18 7.28
N ALA A 216 -2.31 16.41 6.21
CA ALA A 216 -1.13 15.76 5.64
C ALA A 216 -0.13 16.80 5.14
N GLN A 217 1.18 16.52 5.29
CA GLN A 217 2.22 17.44 4.82
C GLN A 217 2.51 17.23 3.32
N ILE A 218 2.39 16.00 2.83
CA ILE A 218 2.55 15.62 1.42
C ILE A 218 1.33 14.78 1.02
N ALA A 219 0.67 15.17 -0.06
CA ALA A 219 -0.40 14.39 -0.69
C ALA A 219 0.10 13.76 -1.99
N VAL A 220 -0.22 12.49 -2.23
CA VAL A 220 0.02 11.79 -3.49
C VAL A 220 -1.31 11.29 -4.03
N VAL A 221 -1.69 11.71 -5.23
CA VAL A 221 -2.98 11.35 -5.85
C VAL A 221 -2.76 10.83 -7.25
N SER A 222 -2.93 9.52 -7.42
CA SER A 222 -2.92 8.87 -8.74
C SER A 222 -4.23 9.13 -9.46
N TYR A 223 -4.21 9.49 -10.75
CA TYR A 223 -5.42 9.71 -11.54
C TYR A 223 -5.43 9.00 -12.91
N HIS A 224 -4.28 8.51 -13.33
CA HIS A 224 -4.11 7.56 -14.44
C HIS A 224 -3.02 6.56 -14.05
N ASP A 225 -2.91 5.45 -14.76
CA ASP A 225 -1.92 4.40 -14.49
C ASP A 225 -0.47 4.89 -14.50
N THR A 226 -0.23 6.05 -15.14
CA THR A 226 1.10 6.62 -15.35
C THR A 226 1.25 8.05 -14.84
N LYS A 227 0.28 8.56 -14.07
CA LYS A 227 0.27 9.98 -13.64
C LYS A 227 -0.16 10.16 -12.20
N ASP A 228 0.65 10.91 -11.45
CA ASP A 228 0.39 11.28 -10.06
C ASP A 228 0.53 12.79 -9.85
N ILE A 229 -0.38 13.36 -9.07
CA ILE A 229 -0.21 14.69 -8.48
C ILE A 229 0.43 14.52 -7.11
N ILE A 230 1.53 15.21 -6.89
CA ILE A 230 2.19 15.30 -5.59
C ILE A 230 2.09 16.77 -5.14
N ALA A 231 1.60 16.99 -3.93
CA ALA A 231 1.39 18.33 -3.39
C ALA A 231 1.90 18.45 -1.95
N SER A 232 2.44 19.62 -1.63
CA SER A 232 2.64 20.12 -0.26
C SER A 232 1.84 21.40 -0.07
N SER A 233 1.99 22.08 1.07
CA SER A 233 1.30 23.35 1.37
C SER A 233 1.61 24.46 0.35
N ASP A 234 2.81 24.48 -0.21
CA ASP A 234 3.36 25.57 -1.03
C ASP A 234 3.78 25.14 -2.44
N GLN A 235 3.85 23.86 -2.71
CA GLN A 235 4.39 23.36 -3.99
C GLN A 235 3.53 22.19 -4.51
N MET A 236 3.53 22.05 -5.82
CA MET A 236 2.82 20.97 -6.52
C MET A 236 3.61 20.49 -7.73
N TRP A 237 3.59 19.18 -7.95
CA TRP A 237 4.26 18.52 -9.06
C TRP A 237 3.33 17.54 -9.76
N LEU A 238 3.55 17.39 -11.04
CA LEU A 238 3.05 16.29 -11.85
C LEU A 238 4.20 15.31 -12.07
N ALA A 239 4.04 14.08 -11.62
CA ALA A 239 4.94 12.98 -11.95
C ALA A 239 4.28 12.11 -13.02
N GLU A 240 5.02 11.82 -14.08
CA GLU A 240 4.55 11.05 -15.22
C GLU A 240 5.58 9.99 -15.59
N SER A 241 5.15 8.76 -15.85
CA SER A 241 6.00 7.78 -16.53
C SER A 241 5.74 7.81 -18.03
N ALA A 242 6.81 7.61 -18.83
CA ALA A 242 6.66 7.42 -20.27
C ALA A 242 5.70 6.24 -20.53
N LYS A 243 4.86 6.36 -21.58
CA LYS A 243 3.99 5.26 -22.02
C LYS A 243 4.85 4.04 -22.30
N GLN A 244 4.86 3.10 -21.40
CA GLN A 244 5.34 1.74 -21.62
C GLN A 244 4.12 0.82 -21.63
N GLU A 245 4.25 -0.33 -22.23
CA GLU A 245 3.20 -1.34 -22.22
C GLU A 245 3.10 -1.88 -20.78
N VAL A 246 2.17 -1.31 -20.00
CA VAL A 246 1.88 -1.75 -18.64
C VAL A 246 1.29 -3.15 -18.73
N VAL A 247 1.97 -4.10 -18.12
CA VAL A 247 1.60 -5.52 -18.14
C VAL A 247 0.68 -5.85 -16.97
N ASN A 248 0.97 -5.28 -15.80
CA ASN A 248 0.22 -5.53 -14.57
C ASN A 248 0.16 -4.27 -13.71
N ILE A 249 -1.02 -3.97 -13.17
CA ILE A 249 -1.23 -2.83 -12.26
C ILE A 249 -1.26 -3.22 -10.78
N ILE A 250 -1.24 -4.53 -10.47
CA ILE A 250 -1.29 -5.01 -9.09
C ILE A 250 0.10 -4.80 -8.45
N GLY A 251 0.14 -4.26 -7.24
CA GLY A 251 1.40 -4.00 -6.53
C GLY A 251 2.09 -2.66 -6.86
N THR A 252 1.70 -1.99 -7.95
CA THR A 252 2.34 -0.74 -8.41
C THR A 252 2.26 0.38 -7.38
N ALA A 253 1.10 0.54 -6.75
CA ALA A 253 0.88 1.56 -5.71
C ALA A 253 1.71 1.27 -4.45
N GLU A 254 1.83 0.01 -4.08
CA GLU A 254 2.60 -0.46 -2.93
C GLU A 254 4.11 -0.34 -3.17
N ALA A 255 4.58 -0.62 -4.40
CA ALA A 255 5.96 -0.36 -4.82
C ALA A 255 6.30 1.14 -4.78
N MET A 256 5.39 2.00 -5.25
CA MET A 256 5.54 3.46 -5.14
C MET A 256 5.64 3.91 -3.67
N LEU A 257 4.77 3.40 -2.80
CA LEU A 257 4.82 3.73 -1.36
C LEU A 257 6.13 3.25 -0.70
N ALA A 258 6.64 2.08 -1.11
CA ALA A 258 7.95 1.61 -0.69
C ALA A 258 9.06 2.59 -1.12
N GLY A 259 9.00 3.09 -2.34
CA GLY A 259 9.92 4.10 -2.85
C GLY A 259 9.93 5.38 -2.02
N PHE A 260 8.76 5.92 -1.67
CA PHE A 260 8.66 7.04 -0.72
C PHE A 260 9.22 6.69 0.65
N ALA A 261 8.88 5.52 1.20
CA ALA A 261 9.37 5.10 2.51
C ALA A 261 10.90 4.96 2.54
N ILE A 262 11.50 4.42 1.48
CA ILE A 262 12.95 4.29 1.31
C ILE A 262 13.60 5.68 1.34
N LYS A 263 13.12 6.61 0.52
CA LYS A 263 13.70 7.96 0.45
C LYS A 263 13.50 8.77 1.72
N LEU A 264 12.36 8.66 2.36
CA LEU A 264 12.06 9.32 3.64
C LEU A 264 12.83 8.72 4.83
N ALA A 265 13.28 7.46 4.74
CA ALA A 265 14.10 6.82 5.76
C ALA A 265 15.60 7.16 5.65
N GLU A 266 16.06 7.71 4.51
CA GLU A 266 17.42 8.22 4.35
C GLU A 266 17.69 9.37 5.34
N GLU A 267 18.96 9.53 5.79
CA GLU A 267 19.31 10.55 6.78
C GLU A 267 19.36 11.97 6.17
N LYS A 268 19.62 12.07 4.86
CA LYS A 268 19.62 13.34 4.16
C LYS A 268 18.21 13.72 3.74
N GLU A 269 17.82 14.93 4.06
CA GLU A 269 16.58 15.51 3.57
C GLU A 269 16.62 15.57 2.03
N LYS A 270 15.59 14.99 1.40
CA LYS A 270 15.46 14.92 -0.05
C LYS A 270 14.39 15.87 -0.53
N GLU A 271 14.61 16.48 -1.70
CA GLU A 271 13.54 17.24 -2.35
C GLU A 271 12.36 16.33 -2.72
N ILE A 272 11.14 16.81 -2.55
CA ILE A 272 9.92 16.07 -2.87
C ILE A 272 9.92 15.59 -4.33
N MET A 273 10.48 16.40 -5.24
CA MET A 273 10.65 16.05 -6.66
C MET A 273 11.50 14.78 -6.84
N GLU A 274 12.65 14.69 -6.16
CA GLU A 274 13.55 13.54 -6.25
C GLU A 274 12.90 12.29 -5.66
N MET A 275 12.25 12.43 -4.51
CA MET A 275 11.50 11.33 -3.88
C MET A 275 10.37 10.83 -4.79
N SER A 276 9.61 11.73 -5.40
CA SER A 276 8.51 11.40 -6.30
C SER A 276 8.99 10.67 -7.55
N ARG A 277 10.10 11.12 -8.14
CA ARG A 277 10.72 10.47 -9.29
C ARG A 277 11.13 9.03 -8.98
N PHE A 278 11.79 8.82 -7.83
CA PHE A 278 12.19 7.49 -7.40
C PHE A 278 10.99 6.59 -7.08
N ALA A 279 10.02 7.11 -6.35
CA ALA A 279 8.82 6.37 -5.98
C ALA A 279 8.02 5.92 -7.21
N MET A 280 7.86 6.80 -8.21
CA MET A 280 7.20 6.45 -9.46
C MET A 280 8.01 5.42 -10.26
N ALA A 281 9.34 5.48 -10.25
CA ALA A 281 10.18 4.46 -10.89
C ALA A 281 10.00 3.07 -10.24
N CYS A 282 9.85 3.02 -8.90
CA CYS A 282 9.50 1.76 -8.21
C CYS A 282 8.15 1.21 -8.67
N GLY A 283 7.12 2.05 -8.77
CA GLY A 283 5.81 1.66 -9.28
C GLY A 283 5.88 1.19 -10.74
N LEU A 284 6.62 1.91 -11.59
CA LEU A 284 6.79 1.54 -13.00
C LEU A 284 7.50 0.20 -13.15
N ALA A 285 8.58 -0.06 -12.41
CA ALA A 285 9.28 -1.34 -12.45
C ALA A 285 8.32 -2.50 -12.16
N SER A 286 7.48 -2.38 -11.11
CA SER A 286 6.46 -3.38 -10.79
C SER A 286 5.38 -3.52 -11.88
N ALA A 287 5.06 -2.45 -12.62
CA ALA A 287 4.04 -2.47 -13.68
C ALA A 287 4.49 -3.19 -14.95
N LEU A 288 5.77 -3.42 -15.14
CA LEU A 288 6.35 -4.04 -16.33
C LEU A 288 6.46 -5.57 -16.25
N THR A 289 6.06 -6.20 -15.16
CA THR A 289 6.10 -7.65 -14.95
C THR A 289 4.72 -8.28 -14.99
N GLU A 290 4.63 -9.54 -15.41
CA GLU A 290 3.35 -10.28 -15.52
C GLU A 290 2.78 -10.67 -14.15
N GLU A 291 3.63 -10.94 -13.18
CA GLU A 291 3.23 -11.32 -11.81
C GLU A 291 3.42 -10.12 -10.86
N GLU A 292 2.84 -10.22 -9.66
CA GLU A 292 3.09 -9.24 -8.59
C GLU A 292 4.51 -9.42 -8.06
N GLU A 293 5.47 -8.84 -8.76
CA GLU A 293 6.88 -8.85 -8.41
C GLU A 293 7.34 -7.46 -7.98
N PHE A 294 8.29 -7.45 -7.05
CA PHE A 294 8.97 -6.24 -6.60
C PHE A 294 10.44 -6.34 -6.96
N HIS A 295 11.03 -5.23 -7.34
CA HIS A 295 12.30 -5.16 -8.03
C HIS A 295 13.45 -4.68 -7.16
N ASP A 296 14.64 -5.11 -7.52
CA ASP A 296 15.88 -4.66 -6.92
C ASP A 296 16.25 -3.24 -7.38
N LYS A 297 17.35 -2.76 -6.85
CA LYS A 297 17.84 -1.41 -7.15
C LYS A 297 18.18 -1.22 -8.64
N GLU A 298 18.74 -2.24 -9.29
CA GLU A 298 19.19 -2.13 -10.69
C GLU A 298 18.00 -1.94 -11.65
N ASP A 299 16.91 -2.69 -11.45
CA ASP A 299 15.71 -2.59 -12.27
C ASP A 299 14.99 -1.25 -12.04
N ILE A 300 14.93 -0.78 -10.79
CA ILE A 300 14.37 0.54 -10.47
C ILE A 300 15.21 1.66 -11.13
N ASP A 301 16.54 1.58 -11.09
CA ASP A 301 17.42 2.58 -11.69
C ASP A 301 17.23 2.67 -13.23
N LYS A 302 16.94 1.54 -13.91
CA LYS A 302 16.56 1.54 -15.35
C LYS A 302 15.27 2.34 -15.60
N CYS A 303 14.31 2.26 -14.71
CA CYS A 303 13.02 2.96 -14.82
C CYS A 303 13.12 4.47 -14.50
N LEU A 304 14.15 4.94 -13.80
CA LEU A 304 14.32 6.35 -13.45
C LEU A 304 14.37 7.27 -14.68
N SER A 305 14.96 6.83 -15.80
CA SER A 305 15.03 7.60 -17.03
C SER A 305 13.67 7.77 -17.70
N CYS A 306 12.72 6.90 -17.41
CA CYS A 306 11.35 6.93 -17.95
C CYS A 306 10.40 7.82 -17.16
N VAL A 307 10.83 8.35 -16.01
CA VAL A 307 10.01 9.19 -15.14
C VAL A 307 10.39 10.65 -15.25
N LYS A 308 9.40 11.49 -15.53
CA LYS A 308 9.50 12.94 -15.54
C LYS A 308 8.68 13.52 -14.38
N VAL A 309 9.27 14.46 -13.64
CA VAL A 309 8.55 15.23 -12.62
C VAL A 309 8.61 16.70 -12.99
N THR A 310 7.45 17.33 -13.15
CA THR A 310 7.31 18.72 -13.58
C THR A 310 6.64 19.52 -12.48
N LYS A 311 7.23 20.65 -12.09
CA LYS A 311 6.61 21.57 -11.12
C LYS A 311 5.42 22.26 -11.76
N LEU A 312 4.26 22.22 -11.08
CA LEU A 312 3.02 22.90 -11.52
C LEU A 312 2.83 24.24 -10.80
N LYS A 313 3.32 24.34 -9.57
CA LYS A 313 3.25 25.53 -8.72
C LYS A 313 4.46 25.59 -7.78
#